data_c6292dd3ea37b53e8d730d6929fbe099
#
_entry.id   c6292dd3ea37b53e8d730d6929fbe099
#
_cell.length_a   1.000
_cell.length_b   1.000
_cell.length_c   1.000
_cell.angle_alpha   90.00
_cell.angle_beta   90.00
_cell.angle_gamma   90.00
#
_symmetry.space_group_name_H-M   'P 1'
#
loop_
_entity.id
_entity.type
_entity.pdbx_description
1 polymer ?
#
loop_
_entity_poly.entity_id
_entity_poly.type
_entity_poly.pdbx_seq_one_letter_code
_entity_poly.pdbx_strand_id
1 'polypeptide(L)'
;MSKEALKLMLGLPKGSLEEATLQLFAKAGFPVAKSSRSYRPSFDDPTLDGRFIRAQEVARYVEHGFFDCGLTGQDWVQENAADVIQVCELIYSRASAQKSRWVLCVPEDSPVKTAQDLAGKRVATELVETTRRWFKAQGVECE
;
A
#
# COMPACT_ATOMS: atom_id res chain seq x y z
N MET A 1 31.46 -19.52 15.32
CA MET A 1 30.35 -18.56 15.22
C MET A 1 30.00 -18.42 13.75
N SER A 2 28.95 -19.09 13.29
CA SER A 2 28.46 -18.91 11.91
C SER A 2 27.97 -17.48 11.77
N LYS A 3 28.53 -16.71 10.83
CA LYS A 3 27.93 -15.44 10.39
C LYS A 3 26.54 -15.79 9.88
N GLU A 4 25.51 -15.45 10.62
CA GLU A 4 24.15 -15.44 10.11
C GLU A 4 24.19 -14.57 8.85
N ALA A 5 23.90 -15.17 7.69
CA ALA A 5 23.86 -14.43 6.44
C ALA A 5 22.79 -13.35 6.60
N LEU A 6 23.16 -12.10 6.38
CA LEU A 6 22.23 -10.97 6.34
C LEU A 6 21.13 -11.30 5.31
N LYS A 7 19.90 -11.36 5.77
CA LYS A 7 18.73 -11.58 4.91
C LYS A 7 18.02 -10.27 4.69
N LEU A 8 17.62 -10.03 3.46
CA LEU A 8 16.74 -8.92 3.12
C LEU A 8 15.31 -9.27 3.55
N MET A 9 14.73 -8.49 4.47
CA MET A 9 13.39 -8.69 5.00
C MET A 9 12.37 -7.90 4.17
N LEU A 10 11.48 -8.61 3.48
CA LEU A 10 10.51 -8.06 2.53
C LEU A 10 9.10 -7.96 3.12
N GLY A 11 8.47 -6.79 2.98
CA GLY A 11 7.04 -6.60 3.16
C GLY A 11 6.29 -6.84 1.84
N LEU A 12 5.52 -7.93 1.75
CA LEU A 12 4.74 -8.27 0.57
C LEU A 12 3.25 -7.97 0.79
N PRO A 13 2.57 -7.28 -0.15
CA PRO A 13 1.18 -6.92 0.04
C PRO A 13 0.28 -8.15 -0.01
N LYS A 14 -0.61 -8.26 0.97
CA LYS A 14 -1.70 -9.22 0.98
C LYS A 14 -2.97 -8.62 0.35
N GLY A 15 -3.86 -9.48 -0.12
CA GLY A 15 -5.15 -9.07 -0.68
C GLY A 15 -5.07 -8.82 -2.18
N SER A 16 -5.58 -7.68 -2.66
CA SER A 16 -5.78 -7.44 -4.08
C SER A 16 -4.49 -7.44 -4.92
N LEU A 17 -3.36 -7.08 -4.35
CA LEU A 17 -2.05 -7.05 -5.02
C LEU A 17 -1.25 -8.35 -4.84
N GLU A 18 -1.67 -9.27 -3.98
CA GLU A 18 -0.91 -10.47 -3.62
C GLU A 18 -0.52 -11.29 -4.84
N GLU A 19 -1.51 -11.70 -5.62
CA GLU A 19 -1.29 -12.56 -6.78
C GLU A 19 -0.40 -11.89 -7.84
N ALA A 20 -0.66 -10.63 -8.15
CA ALA A 20 0.15 -9.87 -9.09
C ALA A 20 1.60 -9.70 -8.60
N THR A 21 1.80 -9.53 -7.29
CA THR A 21 3.13 -9.48 -6.67
C THR A 21 3.87 -10.81 -6.83
N LEU A 22 3.21 -11.93 -6.54
CA LEU A 22 3.83 -13.26 -6.70
C LEU A 22 4.24 -13.53 -8.14
N GLN A 23 3.41 -13.15 -9.11
CA GLN A 23 3.71 -13.27 -10.54
C GLN A 23 4.90 -12.39 -10.95
N LEU A 24 4.98 -11.16 -10.38
CA LEU A 24 6.10 -10.27 -10.63
C LEU A 24 7.42 -10.87 -10.13
N PHE A 25 7.44 -11.40 -8.91
CA PHE A 25 8.60 -12.07 -8.34
C PHE A 25 9.02 -13.30 -9.15
N ALA A 26 8.07 -14.12 -9.56
CA ALA A 26 8.34 -15.29 -10.41
C ALA A 26 8.96 -14.89 -11.76
N LYS A 27 8.44 -13.84 -12.41
CA LYS A 27 9.01 -13.30 -13.66
C LYS A 27 10.41 -12.72 -13.48
N ALA A 28 10.71 -12.18 -12.30
CA ALA A 28 12.03 -11.67 -11.95
C ALA A 28 13.03 -12.78 -11.59
N GLY A 29 12.61 -14.05 -11.56
CA GLY A 29 13.47 -15.17 -11.21
C GLY A 29 13.52 -15.48 -9.71
N PHE A 30 12.65 -14.88 -8.90
CA PHE A 30 12.55 -15.10 -7.46
C PHE A 30 11.16 -15.68 -7.11
N PRO A 31 10.86 -16.93 -7.46
CA PRO A 31 9.56 -17.51 -7.17
C PRO A 31 9.30 -17.54 -5.66
N VAL A 32 8.09 -17.11 -5.29
CA VAL A 32 7.64 -17.07 -3.90
C VAL A 32 6.55 -18.09 -3.68
N ALA A 33 6.80 -19.07 -2.83
CA ALA A 33 5.81 -20.05 -2.43
C ALA A 33 5.04 -19.59 -1.19
N LYS A 34 3.76 -19.87 -1.16
CA LYS A 34 2.90 -19.60 0.00
C LYS A 34 2.09 -20.83 0.39
N SER A 35 1.89 -21.00 1.68
CA SER A 35 0.82 -21.86 2.22
C SER A 35 -0.46 -21.02 2.37
N SER A 36 -1.60 -21.63 2.16
CA SER A 36 -2.91 -20.94 2.19
C SER A 36 -3.22 -20.23 3.52
N ARG A 37 -2.58 -20.63 4.60
CA ARG A 37 -2.79 -20.10 5.95
C ARG A 37 -1.58 -19.36 6.52
N SER A 38 -0.45 -19.29 5.82
CA SER A 38 0.77 -18.68 6.33
C SER A 38 0.90 -17.23 5.87
N TYR A 39 1.29 -16.37 6.81
CA TYR A 39 1.77 -15.02 6.53
C TYR A 39 3.26 -14.97 6.19
N ARG A 40 3.94 -16.13 6.23
CA ARG A 40 5.35 -16.27 5.88
C ARG A 40 5.46 -16.89 4.50
N PRO A 41 5.94 -16.14 3.50
CA PRO A 41 6.35 -16.70 2.21
C PRO A 41 7.58 -17.58 2.38
N SER A 42 7.80 -18.47 1.42
CA SER A 42 9.06 -19.21 1.26
C SER A 42 9.70 -18.76 -0.04
N PHE A 43 10.99 -18.45 0.04
CA PHE A 43 11.83 -18.07 -1.10
C PHE A 43 12.84 -19.19 -1.36
N ASP A 44 13.15 -19.45 -2.62
CA ASP A 44 14.24 -20.35 -2.99
C ASP A 44 15.61 -19.70 -2.76
N ASP A 45 15.67 -18.37 -2.69
CA ASP A 45 16.88 -17.61 -2.38
C ASP A 45 17.05 -17.49 -0.85
N PRO A 46 18.16 -18.04 -0.29
CA PRO A 46 18.39 -17.99 1.17
C PRO A 46 18.71 -16.61 1.71
N THR A 47 18.98 -15.62 0.84
CA THR A 47 19.22 -14.23 1.25
C THR A 47 17.93 -13.41 1.41
N LEU A 48 16.79 -13.99 1.03
CA LEU A 48 15.48 -13.35 1.17
C LEU A 48 14.68 -13.97 2.31
N ASP A 49 13.98 -13.13 3.05
CA ASP A 49 12.89 -13.49 3.98
C ASP A 49 11.78 -12.47 3.82
N GLY A 50 10.59 -12.73 4.31
CA GLY A 50 9.49 -11.78 4.17
C GLY A 50 8.26 -12.10 4.97
N ARG A 51 7.31 -11.19 4.89
CA ARG A 51 5.98 -11.36 5.47
C ARG A 51 4.93 -10.81 4.53
N PHE A 52 3.82 -11.52 4.45
CA PHE A 52 2.60 -10.96 3.88
C PHE A 52 1.94 -10.04 4.89
N ILE A 53 1.67 -8.81 4.47
CA ILE A 53 1.06 -7.78 5.31
C ILE A 53 0.08 -6.96 4.44
N ARG A 54 -0.86 -6.27 5.05
CA ARG A 54 -1.74 -5.37 4.31
C ARG A 54 -0.93 -4.26 3.67
N ALA A 55 -1.27 -3.91 2.41
CA ALA A 55 -0.59 -2.85 1.69
C ALA A 55 -0.58 -1.51 2.45
N GLN A 56 -1.65 -1.23 3.21
CA GLN A 56 -1.80 -0.05 4.06
C GLN A 56 -0.71 0.09 5.12
N GLU A 57 -0.12 -1.02 5.55
CA GLU A 57 0.82 -1.06 6.67
C GLU A 57 2.29 -1.12 6.24
N VAL A 58 2.56 -1.53 4.98
CA VAL A 58 3.92 -1.78 4.48
C VAL A 58 4.84 -0.58 4.68
N ALA A 59 4.42 0.61 4.27
CA ALA A 59 5.27 1.81 4.35
C ALA A 59 5.70 2.13 5.80
N ARG A 60 4.78 2.02 6.76
CA ARG A 60 5.08 2.23 8.19
C ARG A 60 6.05 1.19 8.74
N TYR A 61 5.92 -0.06 8.32
CA TYR A 61 6.81 -1.13 8.79
C TYR A 61 8.21 -1.02 8.19
N VAL A 62 8.33 -0.46 6.97
CA VAL A 62 9.63 -0.11 6.40
C VAL A 62 10.24 1.07 7.15
N GLU A 63 9.49 2.15 7.37
CA GLU A 63 9.92 3.32 8.13
C GLU A 63 10.44 2.96 9.53
N HIS A 64 9.76 2.02 10.21
CA HIS A 64 10.14 1.57 11.55
C HIS A 64 11.21 0.45 11.56
N GLY A 65 11.74 0.07 10.41
CA GLY A 65 12.82 -0.92 10.30
C GLY A 65 12.40 -2.37 10.56
N PHE A 66 11.09 -2.69 10.53
CA PHE A 66 10.63 -4.07 10.58
C PHE A 66 10.83 -4.81 9.26
N PHE A 67 10.82 -4.08 8.16
CA PHE A 67 11.21 -4.54 6.83
C PHE A 67 12.31 -3.64 6.28
N ASP A 68 13.23 -4.23 5.53
CA ASP A 68 14.25 -3.49 4.80
C ASP A 68 13.65 -2.78 3.57
N CYS A 69 12.67 -3.43 2.95
CA CYS A 69 11.87 -2.84 1.86
C CYS A 69 10.52 -3.57 1.71
N GLY A 70 9.64 -3.03 0.86
CA GLY A 70 8.35 -3.64 0.60
C GLY A 70 7.64 -3.04 -0.60
N LEU A 71 6.56 -3.68 -1.02
CA LEU A 71 5.72 -3.24 -2.12
C LEU A 71 4.39 -2.72 -1.59
N THR A 72 4.05 -1.50 -1.96
CA THR A 72 2.79 -0.85 -1.55
C THR A 72 2.33 0.16 -2.59
N GLY A 73 1.12 0.65 -2.46
CA GLY A 73 0.63 1.77 -3.26
C GLY A 73 1.21 3.10 -2.78
N GLN A 74 1.47 4.02 -3.70
CA GLN A 74 1.92 5.37 -3.36
C GLN A 74 0.90 6.13 -2.52
N ASP A 75 -0.38 5.82 -2.67
CA ASP A 75 -1.48 6.32 -1.83
C ASP A 75 -1.26 5.99 -0.34
N TRP A 76 -0.82 4.78 -0.02
CA TRP A 76 -0.53 4.38 1.36
C TRP A 76 0.73 5.01 1.93
N VAL A 77 1.75 5.25 1.10
CA VAL A 77 2.92 6.04 1.53
C VAL A 77 2.49 7.45 1.90
N GLN A 78 1.65 8.07 1.08
CA GLN A 78 1.12 9.42 1.33
C GLN A 78 0.16 9.45 2.53
N GLU A 79 -0.73 8.45 2.66
CA GLU A 79 -1.66 8.34 3.79
C GLU A 79 -0.93 8.31 5.12
N ASN A 80 0.09 7.46 5.22
CA ASN A 80 0.89 7.31 6.43
C ASN A 80 1.90 8.43 6.63
N ALA A 81 2.10 9.32 5.65
CA ALA A 81 3.20 10.31 5.64
C ALA A 81 4.56 9.66 5.97
N ALA A 82 4.76 8.43 5.49
CA ALA A 82 5.91 7.62 5.87
C ALA A 82 7.20 8.17 5.26
N ASP A 83 8.25 8.27 6.08
CA ASP A 83 9.59 8.67 5.66
C ASP A 83 10.34 7.47 5.07
N VAL A 84 10.07 7.21 3.80
CA VAL A 84 10.64 6.08 3.04
C VAL A 84 11.13 6.55 1.67
N ILE A 85 12.10 5.82 1.11
CA ILE A 85 12.62 6.08 -0.23
C ILE A 85 11.86 5.23 -1.24
N GLN A 86 11.29 5.86 -2.26
CA GLN A 86 10.76 5.16 -3.42
C GLN A 86 11.91 4.71 -4.34
N VAL A 87 12.19 3.41 -4.34
CA VAL A 87 13.28 2.83 -5.16
C VAL A 87 12.91 2.80 -6.64
N CYS A 88 11.69 2.40 -6.96
CA CYS A 88 11.17 2.36 -8.33
C CYS A 88 9.64 2.38 -8.34
N GLU A 89 9.07 2.70 -9.50
CA GLU A 89 7.63 2.55 -9.75
C GLU A 89 7.39 1.21 -10.46
N LEU A 90 6.46 0.42 -9.92
CA LEU A 90 6.06 -0.87 -10.49
C LEU A 90 4.62 -0.77 -11.00
N ILE A 91 4.41 -0.99 -12.29
CA ILE A 91 3.09 -0.97 -12.91
C ILE A 91 2.67 -2.41 -13.17
N TYR A 92 1.96 -3.02 -12.23
CA TYR A 92 1.53 -4.43 -12.31
C TYR A 92 0.11 -4.67 -11.80
N SER A 93 -0.72 -3.63 -11.72
CA SER A 93 -2.09 -3.76 -11.22
C SER A 93 -3.02 -4.50 -12.22
N ARG A 94 -4.08 -5.06 -11.67
CA ARG A 94 -4.92 -6.13 -12.23
C ARG A 94 -5.57 -5.90 -13.59
N ALA A 95 -5.88 -4.70 -14.00
CA ALA A 95 -6.84 -4.53 -15.11
C ALA A 95 -6.40 -3.56 -16.19
N SER A 96 -5.48 -2.66 -15.91
CA SER A 96 -5.00 -1.70 -16.89
C SER A 96 -3.71 -1.07 -16.42
N ALA A 97 -2.85 -0.65 -17.34
CA ALA A 97 -1.70 0.20 -17.06
C ALA A 97 -2.10 1.62 -16.59
N GLN A 98 -3.35 1.83 -16.21
CA GLN A 98 -3.85 3.12 -15.76
C GLN A 98 -3.61 3.31 -14.26
N LYS A 99 -3.26 4.53 -13.90
CA LYS A 99 -3.09 4.94 -12.50
C LYS A 99 -4.42 4.81 -11.75
N SER A 100 -4.39 4.26 -10.55
CA SER A 100 -5.54 4.27 -9.65
C SER A 100 -5.90 5.71 -9.28
N ARG A 101 -7.18 5.97 -9.11
CA ARG A 101 -7.72 7.29 -8.79
C ARG A 101 -8.72 7.17 -7.65
N TRP A 102 -8.51 7.91 -6.60
CA TRP A 102 -9.50 8.09 -5.54
C TRP A 102 -10.48 9.19 -5.94
N VAL A 103 -11.76 8.96 -5.70
CA VAL A 103 -12.82 9.90 -6.03
C VAL A 103 -13.73 10.12 -4.83
N LEU A 104 -14.18 11.35 -4.64
CA LEU A 104 -15.22 11.68 -3.69
C LEU A 104 -16.57 11.38 -4.33
N CYS A 105 -17.38 10.55 -3.67
CA CYS A 105 -18.68 10.13 -4.17
C CYS A 105 -19.79 10.56 -3.21
N VAL A 106 -20.93 10.94 -3.80
CA VAL A 106 -22.18 11.20 -3.08
C VAL A 106 -23.32 10.49 -3.84
N PRO A 107 -24.49 10.23 -3.23
CA PRO A 107 -25.66 9.73 -3.93
C PRO A 107 -26.04 10.64 -5.12
N GLU A 108 -26.59 10.04 -6.18
CA GLU A 108 -26.94 10.78 -7.41
C GLU A 108 -27.94 11.93 -7.16
N ASP A 109 -28.88 11.72 -6.24
CA ASP A 109 -29.91 12.68 -5.81
C ASP A 109 -29.41 13.65 -4.73
N SER A 110 -28.13 13.55 -4.33
CA SER A 110 -27.56 14.42 -3.31
C SER A 110 -27.53 15.88 -3.78
N PRO A 111 -27.85 16.83 -2.89
CA PRO A 111 -27.69 18.27 -3.16
C PRO A 111 -26.21 18.69 -3.20
N VAL A 112 -25.28 17.85 -2.71
CA VAL A 112 -23.85 18.13 -2.69
C VAL A 112 -23.28 18.13 -4.10
N LYS A 113 -22.68 19.24 -4.52
CA LYS A 113 -22.07 19.41 -5.86
C LYS A 113 -20.58 19.80 -5.76
N THR A 114 -20.17 20.35 -4.64
CA THR A 114 -18.82 20.86 -4.40
C THR A 114 -18.27 20.37 -3.06
N ALA A 115 -16.98 20.52 -2.83
CA ALA A 115 -16.37 20.22 -1.54
C ALA A 115 -16.94 21.08 -0.41
N GLN A 116 -17.27 22.33 -0.71
CA GLN A 116 -17.82 23.30 0.25
C GLN A 116 -19.17 22.86 0.81
N ASP A 117 -19.96 22.14 0.04
CA ASP A 117 -21.27 21.61 0.48
C ASP A 117 -21.13 20.51 1.54
N LEU A 118 -19.89 20.01 1.76
CA LEU A 118 -19.56 19.01 2.77
C LEU A 118 -19.06 19.64 4.09
N ALA A 119 -18.99 20.95 4.19
CA ALA A 119 -18.58 21.61 5.44
C ALA A 119 -19.44 21.14 6.63
N GLY A 120 -18.77 20.69 7.71
CA GLY A 120 -19.40 20.14 8.91
C GLY A 120 -20.13 18.81 8.70
N LYS A 121 -19.96 18.14 7.56
CA LYS A 121 -20.57 16.82 7.31
C LYS A 121 -19.55 15.71 7.56
N ARG A 122 -20.05 14.50 7.74
CA ARG A 122 -19.23 13.30 7.93
C ARG A 122 -18.87 12.66 6.60
N VAL A 123 -17.58 12.35 6.44
CA VAL A 123 -17.03 11.70 5.27
C VAL A 123 -16.37 10.37 5.66
N ALA A 124 -16.80 9.27 5.04
CA ALA A 124 -16.21 7.95 5.25
C ALA A 124 -15.11 7.68 4.23
N THR A 125 -13.93 7.30 4.68
CA THR A 125 -12.78 7.00 3.82
C THR A 125 -11.78 6.06 4.51
N GLU A 126 -11.03 5.30 3.71
CA GLU A 126 -9.85 4.56 4.19
C GLU A 126 -8.60 5.46 4.26
N LEU A 127 -8.56 6.51 3.42
CA LEU A 127 -7.45 7.47 3.34
C LEU A 127 -7.76 8.70 4.18
N VAL A 128 -7.83 8.53 5.51
CA VAL A 128 -8.29 9.57 6.44
C VAL A 128 -7.41 10.82 6.37
N GLU A 129 -6.10 10.65 6.46
CA GLU A 129 -5.17 11.78 6.49
C GLU A 129 -5.03 12.46 5.12
N THR A 130 -5.06 11.69 4.04
CA THR A 130 -5.06 12.21 2.67
C THR A 130 -6.34 13.01 2.41
N THR A 131 -7.49 12.48 2.81
CA THR A 131 -8.79 13.15 2.68
C THR A 131 -8.83 14.43 3.50
N ARG A 132 -8.35 14.40 4.76
CA ARG A 132 -8.27 15.57 5.64
C ARG A 132 -7.39 16.67 5.04
N ARG A 133 -6.20 16.32 4.53
CA ARG A 133 -5.31 17.26 3.84
C ARG A 133 -5.95 17.86 2.60
N TRP A 134 -6.67 17.05 1.83
CA TRP A 134 -7.36 17.51 0.63
C TRP A 134 -8.47 18.53 0.97
N PHE A 135 -9.33 18.23 1.94
CA PHE A 135 -10.38 19.16 2.39
C PHE A 135 -9.80 20.45 2.97
N LYS A 136 -8.74 20.35 3.76
CA LYS A 136 -8.02 21.53 4.28
C LYS A 136 -7.50 22.42 3.16
N ALA A 137 -6.97 21.83 2.09
CA ALA A 137 -6.52 22.59 0.92
C ALA A 137 -7.68 23.27 0.16
N GLN A 138 -8.91 22.76 0.29
CA GLN A 138 -10.12 23.39 -0.25
C GLN A 138 -10.74 24.42 0.74
N GLY A 139 -10.17 24.62 1.91
CA GLY A 139 -10.72 25.47 2.96
C GLY A 139 -12.00 24.92 3.61
N VAL A 140 -12.15 23.60 3.62
CA VAL A 140 -13.33 22.89 4.15
C VAL A 140 -12.93 22.07 5.37
N GLU A 141 -13.72 22.14 6.43
CA GLU A 141 -13.64 21.25 7.57
C GLU A 141 -14.83 20.29 7.55
N CYS A 142 -14.57 18.99 7.64
CA CYS A 142 -15.55 17.90 7.76
C CYS A 142 -15.10 16.89 8.81
N GLU A 143 -16.08 16.11 9.34
CA GLU A 143 -15.85 15.05 10.32
C GLU A 143 -15.49 13.70 9.65
#